data_2c2f4d087f29a53370d90084933d857e
#
_entry.id   2c2f4d087f29a53370d90084933d857e
#
_cell.length_a   1.000
_cell.length_b   1.000
_cell.length_c   1.000
_cell.angle_alpha   90.00
_cell.angle_beta   90.00
_cell.angle_gamma   90.00
#
_symmetry.space_group_name_H-M   'P 1'
#
loop_
_entity.id
_entity.type
_entity.pdbx_description
1 polymer ?
#
loop_
_entity_poly.entity_id
_entity_poly.type
_entity_poly.pdbx_seq_one_letter_code
_entity_poly.pdbx_strand_id
1 'polypeptide(L)'
;MVTEFAKEMIKNADSCGAQDIYVIPRQENYELYMRVGQERRLIDVYRPDFMASLIGHFKFVAGMMVGEKRRSQLGSCDYDCGDGQRVSLRLSTVGDYRGLESLVIRVLHSERRELVYWNQGIQPIMDALDYRGLYLFAGPVGSGKTTLMHELVQERFKGQQVISIEDPVEIKQDNVLQLQVNQAIDMTYDNLIKLSLRHRPDVLIIGEIRDKETARAAIRASLTGVTVLSTIHAKSVSGVYERLLDLGVDKSELDNALQGIAYMRLIKGGGVIDFASENFQSHSSTSWNQQLEGLVKQGYLTEGDIQGEKIKD
;
A
#
# COMPACT_ATOMS: atom_id res chain seq x y z
N MET A 1 19.71 17.76 21.74
CA MET A 1 18.41 18.48 21.87
C MET A 1 17.45 18.12 20.73
N VAL A 2 17.71 18.44 19.46
CA VAL A 2 16.81 18.12 18.33
C VAL A 2 16.61 16.61 18.15
N THR A 3 17.69 15.82 18.21
CA THR A 3 17.63 14.35 18.07
C THR A 3 16.79 13.69 19.16
N GLU A 4 16.94 14.12 20.42
CA GLU A 4 16.16 13.58 21.53
C GLU A 4 14.69 13.95 21.41
N PHE A 5 14.41 15.20 21.01
CA PHE A 5 13.04 15.63 20.72
C PHE A 5 12.41 14.80 19.60
N ALA A 6 13.16 14.55 18.51
CA ALA A 6 12.69 13.74 17.40
C ALA A 6 12.37 12.32 17.84
N LYS A 7 13.23 11.68 18.65
CA LYS A 7 12.99 10.34 19.19
C LYS A 7 11.73 10.29 20.05
N GLU A 8 11.58 11.24 20.97
CA GLU A 8 10.42 11.31 21.85
C GLU A 8 9.12 11.56 21.06
N MET A 9 9.17 12.45 20.08
CA MET A 9 8.05 12.74 19.17
C MET A 9 7.60 11.48 18.41
N ILE A 10 8.54 10.71 17.85
CA ILE A 10 8.21 9.47 17.13
C ILE A 10 7.71 8.38 18.09
N LYS A 11 8.34 8.19 19.27
CA LYS A 11 7.84 7.27 20.30
C LYS A 11 6.41 7.59 20.71
N ASN A 12 6.11 8.86 20.95
CA ASN A 12 4.76 9.28 21.31
C ASN A 12 3.75 9.04 20.19
N ALA A 13 4.13 9.33 18.95
CA ALA A 13 3.28 9.08 17.79
C ALA A 13 2.98 7.58 17.60
N ASP A 14 4.00 6.72 17.74
CA ASP A 14 3.85 5.27 17.64
C ASP A 14 2.95 4.74 18.76
N SER A 15 3.21 5.14 20.00
CA SER A 15 2.46 4.66 21.19
C SER A 15 0.98 5.07 21.19
N CYS A 16 0.64 6.25 20.64
CA CYS A 16 -0.75 6.70 20.56
C CYS A 16 -1.45 6.29 19.24
N GLY A 17 -0.78 5.54 18.36
CA GLY A 17 -1.33 5.09 17.08
C GLY A 17 -1.54 6.23 16.08
N ALA A 18 -0.72 7.28 16.14
CA ALA A 18 -0.79 8.39 15.20
C ALA A 18 -0.36 7.93 13.80
N GLN A 19 -1.18 8.22 12.80
CA GLN A 19 -0.85 7.90 11.40
C GLN A 19 0.11 8.91 10.79
N ASP A 20 -0.09 10.19 11.08
CA ASP A 20 0.70 11.26 10.47
C ASP A 20 1.08 12.32 11.50
N ILE A 21 2.29 12.88 11.35
CA ILE A 21 2.80 14.05 12.05
C ILE A 21 2.99 15.16 11.02
N TYR A 22 2.53 16.37 11.33
CA TYR A 22 2.63 17.53 10.43
C TYR A 22 3.43 18.63 11.10
N VAL A 23 4.47 19.11 10.44
CA VAL A 23 5.25 20.32 10.80
C VAL A 23 4.91 21.39 9.79
N ILE A 24 4.12 22.38 10.18
CA ILE A 24 3.51 23.36 9.27
C ILE A 24 3.99 24.75 9.60
N PRO A 25 4.64 25.47 8.66
CA PRO A 25 5.04 26.86 8.87
C PRO A 25 3.83 27.79 8.93
N ARG A 26 3.89 28.74 9.88
CA ARG A 26 2.95 29.87 10.01
C ARG A 26 3.70 31.19 9.77
N GLN A 27 3.09 32.30 10.12
CA GLN A 27 3.74 33.62 9.89
C GLN A 27 5.05 33.77 10.66
N GLU A 28 5.04 33.48 11.96
CA GLU A 28 6.19 33.68 12.85
C GLU A 28 6.70 32.37 13.51
N ASN A 29 5.92 31.31 13.44
CA ASN A 29 6.17 30.05 14.14
C ASN A 29 5.89 28.84 13.26
N TYR A 30 6.12 27.66 13.81
CA TYR A 30 5.70 26.38 13.25
C TYR A 30 4.72 25.70 14.20
N GLU A 31 3.69 25.12 13.64
CA GLU A 31 2.72 24.29 14.35
C GLU A 31 3.03 22.83 14.12
N LEU A 32 3.07 22.05 15.21
CA LEU A 32 3.22 20.60 15.20
C LEU A 32 1.86 19.96 15.47
N TYR A 33 1.42 19.11 14.56
CA TYR A 33 0.18 18.34 14.72
C TYR A 33 0.43 16.85 14.64
N MET A 34 -0.43 16.07 15.28
CA MET A 34 -0.55 14.63 15.07
C MET A 34 -1.98 14.27 14.65
N ARG A 35 -2.10 13.28 13.77
CA ARG A 35 -3.38 12.71 13.36
C ARG A 35 -3.55 11.33 13.98
N VAL A 36 -4.63 11.15 14.75
CA VAL A 36 -5.03 9.87 15.32
C VAL A 36 -6.46 9.58 14.83
N GLY A 37 -6.62 8.57 13.99
CA GLY A 37 -7.89 8.29 13.31
C GLY A 37 -8.32 9.46 12.41
N GLN A 38 -9.52 9.99 12.64
CA GLN A 38 -10.04 11.14 11.89
C GLN A 38 -9.65 12.49 12.50
N GLU A 39 -9.11 12.51 13.72
CA GLU A 39 -8.82 13.74 14.44
C GLU A 39 -7.39 14.21 14.21
N ARG A 40 -7.23 15.50 13.89
CA ARG A 40 -5.95 16.19 13.81
C ARG A 40 -5.81 17.11 15.01
N ARG A 41 -4.85 16.81 15.91
CA ARG A 41 -4.62 17.54 17.17
C ARG A 41 -3.38 18.40 17.06
N LEU A 42 -3.47 19.66 17.48
CA LEU A 42 -2.31 20.52 17.71
C LEU A 42 -1.58 20.00 18.96
N ILE A 43 -0.29 19.72 18.80
CA ILE A 43 0.57 19.28 19.91
C ILE A 43 1.23 20.49 20.55
N ASP A 44 1.87 21.33 19.74
CA ASP A 44 2.56 22.53 20.25
C ASP A 44 2.94 23.48 19.11
N VAL A 45 3.47 24.66 19.48
CA VAL A 45 3.96 25.72 18.60
C VAL A 45 5.44 25.98 18.89
N TYR A 46 6.26 26.01 17.86
CA TYR A 46 7.71 26.09 17.98
C TYR A 46 8.32 27.22 17.16
N ARG A 47 9.51 27.65 17.57
CA ARG A 47 10.30 28.66 16.85
C ARG A 47 10.82 28.10 15.52
N PRO A 48 10.94 28.94 14.47
CA PRO A 48 11.38 28.52 13.15
C PRO A 48 12.75 27.84 13.13
N ASP A 49 13.73 28.34 13.89
CA ASP A 49 15.10 27.80 13.92
C ASP A 49 15.12 26.34 14.41
N PHE A 50 14.32 26.05 15.44
CA PHE A 50 14.22 24.71 15.99
C PHE A 50 13.57 23.74 15.01
N MET A 51 12.47 24.16 14.35
CA MET A 51 11.78 23.32 13.39
C MET A 51 12.57 23.14 12.08
N ALA A 52 13.30 24.14 11.63
CA ALA A 52 14.22 23.97 10.50
C ALA A 52 15.31 22.93 10.80
N SER A 53 15.82 22.91 12.03
CA SER A 53 16.77 21.90 12.48
C SER A 53 16.15 20.50 12.57
N LEU A 54 14.91 20.41 13.02
CA LEU A 54 14.14 19.15 13.08
C LEU A 54 13.85 18.59 11.68
N ILE A 55 13.41 19.43 10.75
CA ILE A 55 13.22 19.06 9.34
C ILE A 55 14.53 18.57 8.73
N GLY A 56 15.63 19.31 8.96
CA GLY A 56 16.96 18.93 8.50
C GLY A 56 17.43 17.58 9.04
N HIS A 57 17.16 17.29 10.31
CA HIS A 57 17.44 16.01 10.93
C HIS A 57 16.69 14.86 10.23
N PHE A 58 15.38 15.00 10.04
CA PHE A 58 14.59 13.96 9.38
C PHE A 58 14.97 13.78 7.90
N LYS A 59 15.28 14.87 7.18
CA LYS A 59 15.78 14.78 5.81
C LYS A 59 17.09 14.02 5.74
N PHE A 60 18.01 14.28 6.66
CA PHE A 60 19.30 13.58 6.73
C PHE A 60 19.11 12.08 6.93
N VAL A 61 18.29 11.68 7.93
CA VAL A 61 18.06 10.27 8.25
C VAL A 61 17.33 9.55 7.10
N ALA A 62 16.47 10.24 6.38
CA ALA A 62 15.72 9.68 5.26
C ALA A 62 16.45 9.75 3.90
N GLY A 63 17.73 10.14 3.89
CA GLY A 63 18.53 10.23 2.65
C GLY A 63 18.10 11.33 1.68
N MET A 64 17.40 12.37 2.18
CA MET A 64 16.90 13.49 1.40
C MET A 64 17.96 14.61 1.35
N MET A 65 17.88 15.51 0.38
CA MET A 65 18.79 16.66 0.25
C MET A 65 18.46 17.74 1.30
N VAL A 66 19.26 17.84 2.37
CA VAL A 66 19.03 18.74 3.50
C VAL A 66 19.04 20.23 3.07
N GLY A 67 19.91 20.59 2.14
CA GLY A 67 20.05 21.98 1.65
C GLY A 67 18.96 22.44 0.68
N GLU A 68 18.24 21.54 0.04
CA GLU A 68 17.16 21.87 -0.89
C GLU A 68 15.84 22.05 -0.16
N LYS A 69 15.31 23.27 -0.14
CA LYS A 69 14.08 23.61 0.60
C LYS A 69 12.88 23.95 -0.29
N ARG A 70 13.10 24.14 -1.59
CA ARG A 70 12.06 24.59 -2.53
C ARG A 70 11.36 23.44 -3.22
N ARG A 71 12.13 22.41 -3.60
CA ARG A 71 11.59 21.24 -4.30
C ARG A 71 10.91 20.31 -3.31
N SER A 72 9.82 19.73 -3.74
CA SER A 72 9.21 18.61 -3.00
C SER A 72 10.18 17.44 -2.97
N GLN A 73 10.29 16.80 -1.82
CA GLN A 73 11.12 15.62 -1.65
C GLN A 73 10.32 14.56 -0.91
N LEU A 74 10.55 13.32 -1.28
CA LEU A 74 10.03 12.13 -0.60
C LEU A 74 11.19 11.32 -0.06
N GLY A 75 11.03 10.74 1.12
CA GLY A 75 12.02 9.89 1.74
C GLY A 75 11.37 8.86 2.65
N SER A 76 12.14 7.86 3.02
CA SER A 76 11.72 6.85 3.99
C SER A 76 12.91 6.39 4.81
N CYS A 77 12.67 6.01 6.06
CA CYS A 77 13.72 5.47 6.93
C CYS A 77 13.14 4.61 8.03
N ASP A 78 13.97 3.73 8.59
CA ASP A 78 13.74 3.11 9.87
C ASP A 78 14.37 3.99 10.94
N TYR A 79 13.54 4.74 11.61
CA TYR A 79 13.97 5.68 12.62
C TYR A 79 14.28 4.96 13.93
N ASP A 80 15.51 5.07 14.38
CA ASP A 80 15.96 4.51 15.67
C ASP A 80 15.54 5.42 16.81
N CYS A 81 14.53 5.00 17.56
CA CYS A 81 14.04 5.71 18.74
C CYS A 81 14.88 5.47 19.99
N GLY A 82 15.91 4.61 19.92
CA GLY A 82 16.66 4.12 21.09
C GLY A 82 16.01 2.89 21.74
N ASP A 83 16.73 2.27 22.68
CA ASP A 83 16.28 1.07 23.41
C ASP A 83 15.87 -0.11 22.51
N GLY A 84 16.43 -0.17 21.27
CA GLY A 84 16.12 -1.20 20.28
C GLY A 84 14.81 -0.98 19.52
N GLN A 85 14.05 0.09 19.84
CA GLN A 85 12.81 0.41 19.15
C GLN A 85 13.11 1.12 17.81
N ARG A 86 12.62 0.57 16.71
CA ARG A 86 12.66 1.18 15.38
C ARG A 86 11.26 1.38 14.84
N VAL A 87 11.01 2.56 14.29
CA VAL A 87 9.73 2.92 13.69
C VAL A 87 9.96 3.30 12.22
N SER A 88 9.23 2.65 11.33
CA SER A 88 9.32 2.94 9.90
C SER A 88 8.56 4.22 9.59
N LEU A 89 9.22 5.14 8.89
CA LEU A 89 8.68 6.46 8.57
C LEU A 89 8.72 6.73 7.06
N ARG A 90 7.67 7.36 6.57
CA ARG A 90 7.63 8.01 5.24
C ARG A 90 7.60 9.52 5.45
N LEU A 91 8.44 10.22 4.71
CA LEU A 91 8.59 11.66 4.83
C LEU A 91 8.26 12.34 3.52
N SER A 92 7.57 13.46 3.62
CA SER A 92 7.32 14.36 2.50
C SER A 92 7.61 15.79 2.94
N THR A 93 8.46 16.50 2.17
CA THR A 93 8.72 17.92 2.39
C THR A 93 8.39 18.74 1.16
N VAL A 94 7.96 19.98 1.38
CA VAL A 94 7.73 20.97 0.33
C VAL A 94 7.92 22.37 0.90
N GLY A 95 8.58 23.24 0.13
CA GLY A 95 8.70 24.66 0.48
C GLY A 95 7.43 25.44 0.14
N ASP A 96 7.04 26.36 1.02
CA ASP A 96 5.99 27.33 0.72
C ASP A 96 6.53 28.51 -0.13
N TYR A 97 5.65 29.41 -0.55
CA TYR A 97 6.00 30.59 -1.34
C TYR A 97 7.01 31.54 -0.66
N ARG A 98 7.18 31.45 0.65
CA ARG A 98 8.15 32.23 1.45
C ARG A 98 9.51 31.53 1.57
N GLY A 99 9.61 30.29 1.12
CA GLY A 99 10.80 29.45 1.26
C GLY A 99 10.88 28.74 2.62
N LEU A 100 9.78 28.72 3.39
CA LEU A 100 9.67 27.92 4.61
C LEU A 100 9.24 26.49 4.26
N GLU A 101 9.95 25.52 4.79
CA GLU A 101 9.73 24.10 4.46
C GLU A 101 8.73 23.49 5.43
N SER A 102 7.71 22.79 4.90
CA SER A 102 6.82 21.91 5.67
C SER A 102 7.31 20.48 5.64
N LEU A 103 6.98 19.70 6.67
CA LEU A 103 7.28 18.27 6.73
C LEU A 103 6.02 17.50 7.16
N VAL A 104 5.72 16.44 6.44
CA VAL A 104 4.76 15.43 6.85
C VAL A 104 5.51 14.13 7.07
N ILE A 105 5.32 13.52 8.24
CA ILE A 105 5.87 12.22 8.59
C ILE A 105 4.69 11.26 8.75
N ARG A 106 4.61 10.24 7.91
CA ARG A 106 3.71 9.12 8.09
C ARG A 106 4.40 8.05 8.92
N VAL A 107 3.76 7.65 10.00
CA VAL A 107 4.22 6.57 10.88
C VAL A 107 3.65 5.25 10.35
N LEU A 108 4.53 4.34 9.97
CA LEU A 108 4.16 3.01 9.52
C LEU A 108 4.22 2.06 10.71
N HIS A 109 3.07 1.80 11.29
CA HIS A 109 2.99 0.90 12.45
C HIS A 109 3.29 -0.53 12.02
N SER A 110 4.23 -1.17 12.71
CA SER A 110 4.67 -2.54 12.43
C SER A 110 3.70 -3.61 12.96
N GLU A 111 2.65 -3.22 13.65
CA GLU A 111 1.65 -4.18 14.10
C GLU A 111 0.99 -4.82 12.88
N ARG A 112 1.35 -6.07 12.62
CA ARG A 112 0.62 -6.96 11.73
C ARG A 112 -0.79 -7.12 12.31
N ARG A 113 -1.73 -6.32 11.86
CA ARG A 113 -3.14 -6.63 12.10
C ARG A 113 -3.44 -7.82 11.21
N GLU A 114 -3.53 -8.99 11.79
CA GLU A 114 -4.12 -10.13 11.10
C GLU A 114 -5.49 -9.71 10.59
N LEU A 115 -5.71 -9.87 9.28
CA LEU A 115 -7.00 -9.58 8.70
C LEU A 115 -7.99 -10.67 9.18
N VAL A 116 -9.06 -10.24 9.79
CA VAL A 116 -10.20 -11.12 10.02
C VAL A 116 -11.03 -11.10 8.73
N TYR A 117 -11.41 -12.26 8.24
CA TYR A 117 -12.24 -12.38 7.06
C TYR A 117 -13.65 -12.85 7.44
N TRP A 118 -14.64 -12.24 6.82
CA TRP A 118 -16.00 -12.77 6.83
C TRP A 118 -16.11 -13.87 5.77
N ASN A 119 -16.90 -14.90 6.01
CA ASN A 119 -17.08 -16.08 5.13
C ASN A 119 -15.82 -16.98 5.02
N GLN A 120 -15.68 -17.65 3.86
CA GLN A 120 -14.57 -18.57 3.56
C GLN A 120 -13.21 -17.87 3.40
N GLY A 121 -13.19 -16.54 3.49
CA GLY A 121 -11.98 -15.74 3.52
C GLY A 121 -11.10 -15.94 2.27
N ILE A 122 -9.85 -16.33 2.52
CA ILE A 122 -8.80 -16.44 1.51
C ILE A 122 -8.75 -17.80 0.79
N GLN A 123 -9.50 -18.82 1.25
CA GLN A 123 -9.36 -20.18 0.76
C GLN A 123 -9.55 -20.33 -0.76
N PRO A 124 -10.55 -19.70 -1.39
CA PRO A 124 -10.71 -19.79 -2.86
C PRO A 124 -9.50 -19.20 -3.63
N ILE A 125 -8.86 -18.19 -3.06
CA ILE A 125 -7.65 -17.60 -3.65
C ILE A 125 -6.47 -18.56 -3.48
N MET A 126 -6.32 -19.14 -2.29
CA MET A 126 -5.26 -20.12 -1.99
C MET A 126 -5.30 -21.31 -2.94
N ASP A 127 -6.49 -21.83 -3.22
CA ASP A 127 -6.67 -22.93 -4.16
C ASP A 127 -6.34 -22.54 -5.61
N ALA A 128 -6.65 -21.31 -6.01
CA ALA A 128 -6.34 -20.81 -7.34
C ALA A 128 -4.83 -20.54 -7.55
N LEU A 129 -4.08 -20.24 -6.48
CA LEU A 129 -2.63 -19.95 -6.54
C LEU A 129 -1.77 -21.19 -6.89
N ASP A 130 -2.36 -22.35 -7.12
CA ASP A 130 -1.69 -23.51 -7.71
C ASP A 130 -1.29 -23.29 -9.17
N TYR A 131 -1.94 -22.36 -9.86
CA TYR A 131 -1.66 -22.02 -11.25
C TYR A 131 -0.78 -20.77 -11.34
N ARG A 132 0.21 -20.82 -12.23
CA ARG A 132 1.06 -19.66 -12.51
C ARG A 132 0.35 -18.67 -13.42
N GLY A 133 0.53 -17.39 -13.19
CA GLY A 133 -0.09 -16.32 -13.97
C GLY A 133 -0.25 -15.04 -13.18
N LEU A 134 -1.16 -14.18 -13.60
CA LEU A 134 -1.43 -12.89 -13.00
C LEU A 134 -2.65 -12.96 -12.07
N TYR A 135 -2.46 -12.54 -10.84
CA TYR A 135 -3.52 -12.39 -9.83
C TYR A 135 -3.63 -10.93 -9.41
N LEU A 136 -4.83 -10.38 -9.44
CA LEU A 136 -5.09 -8.98 -9.16
C LEU A 136 -5.98 -8.80 -7.95
N PHE A 137 -5.57 -7.89 -7.07
CA PHE A 137 -6.27 -7.54 -5.85
C PHE A 137 -6.83 -6.13 -5.97
N ALA A 138 -8.15 -5.99 -5.98
CA ALA A 138 -8.84 -4.72 -6.21
C ALA A 138 -9.65 -4.27 -5.00
N GLY A 139 -9.94 -2.99 -4.93
CA GLY A 139 -10.74 -2.36 -3.89
C GLY A 139 -10.26 -0.95 -3.57
N PRO A 140 -10.98 -0.20 -2.73
CA PRO A 140 -10.60 1.16 -2.34
C PRO A 140 -9.30 1.20 -1.53
N VAL A 141 -8.79 2.40 -1.30
CA VAL A 141 -7.65 2.62 -0.38
C VAL A 141 -8.04 2.16 1.03
N GLY A 142 -7.12 1.44 1.70
CA GLY A 142 -7.37 0.93 3.05
C GLY A 142 -8.26 -0.32 3.11
N SER A 143 -8.58 -0.96 1.98
CA SER A 143 -9.37 -2.20 1.98
C SER A 143 -8.58 -3.47 2.34
N GLY A 144 -7.29 -3.37 2.63
CA GLY A 144 -6.46 -4.49 3.04
C GLY A 144 -5.79 -5.29 1.92
N LYS A 145 -5.81 -4.80 0.66
CA LYS A 145 -5.21 -5.50 -0.50
C LYS A 145 -3.76 -5.91 -0.28
N THR A 146 -2.94 -4.96 0.13
CA THR A 146 -1.51 -5.21 0.39
C THR A 146 -1.32 -6.23 1.50
N THR A 147 -2.08 -6.11 2.59
CA THR A 147 -2.02 -7.06 3.72
C THR A 147 -2.44 -8.46 3.29
N LEU A 148 -3.57 -8.59 2.55
CA LEU A 148 -4.02 -9.87 2.00
C LEU A 148 -2.94 -10.51 1.09
N MET A 149 -2.38 -9.73 0.19
CA MET A 149 -1.34 -10.21 -0.73
C MET A 149 -0.12 -10.73 0.01
N HIS A 150 0.33 -10.02 1.05
CA HIS A 150 1.44 -10.45 1.90
C HIS A 150 1.12 -11.70 2.74
N GLU A 151 -0.11 -11.82 3.24
CA GLU A 151 -0.58 -12.99 3.96
C GLU A 151 -0.56 -14.24 3.06
N LEU A 152 -1.13 -14.14 1.86
CA LEU A 152 -1.09 -15.20 0.86
C LEU A 152 0.34 -15.65 0.53
N VAL A 153 1.27 -14.69 0.41
CA VAL A 153 2.68 -14.99 0.14
C VAL A 153 3.32 -15.73 1.30
N GLN A 154 3.06 -15.34 2.53
CA GLN A 154 3.61 -16.00 3.70
C GLN A 154 3.09 -17.44 3.89
N GLU A 155 1.82 -17.67 3.56
CA GLU A 155 1.22 -18.99 3.72
C GLU A 155 1.55 -19.93 2.56
N ARG A 156 1.42 -19.47 1.32
CA ARG A 156 1.47 -20.33 0.12
C ARG A 156 2.87 -20.47 -0.47
N PHE A 157 3.71 -19.44 -0.36
CA PHE A 157 5.02 -19.40 -1.03
C PHE A 157 6.20 -19.46 -0.06
N LYS A 158 6.01 -20.09 1.09
CA LYS A 158 7.06 -20.29 2.08
C LYS A 158 8.20 -21.09 1.49
N GLY A 159 9.44 -20.54 1.59
CA GLY A 159 10.65 -21.17 1.05
C GLY A 159 10.89 -20.98 -0.45
N GLN A 160 9.99 -20.25 -1.14
CA GLN A 160 10.18 -19.87 -2.54
C GLN A 160 10.86 -18.50 -2.64
N GLN A 161 11.43 -18.19 -3.81
CA GLN A 161 12.03 -16.88 -4.05
C GLN A 161 10.97 -15.87 -4.42
N VAL A 162 10.68 -14.98 -3.48
CA VAL A 162 9.72 -13.90 -3.66
C VAL A 162 10.46 -12.58 -3.81
N ILE A 163 10.09 -11.80 -4.84
CA ILE A 163 10.56 -10.43 -5.03
C ILE A 163 9.36 -9.51 -5.04
N SER A 164 9.43 -8.40 -4.33
CA SER A 164 8.42 -7.32 -4.42
C SER A 164 9.02 -6.04 -4.99
N ILE A 165 8.20 -5.29 -5.71
CA ILE A 165 8.50 -3.95 -6.24
C ILE A 165 7.39 -3.03 -5.77
N GLU A 166 7.72 -2.07 -4.91
CA GLU A 166 6.75 -1.25 -4.18
C GLU A 166 7.11 0.25 -4.23
N ASP A 167 6.12 1.11 -4.11
CA ASP A 167 6.28 2.57 -4.13
C ASP A 167 5.50 3.24 -2.97
N PRO A 168 6.13 3.22 -1.78
CA PRO A 168 7.24 2.45 -1.30
C PRO A 168 6.83 1.17 -0.57
N VAL A 169 7.82 0.45 0.00
CA VAL A 169 7.57 -0.70 0.89
C VAL A 169 6.79 -0.26 2.12
N GLU A 170 5.60 -0.84 2.33
CA GLU A 170 4.72 -0.54 3.48
C GLU A 170 4.84 -1.58 4.59
N ILE A 171 4.94 -2.85 4.22
CA ILE A 171 5.02 -3.99 5.15
C ILE A 171 6.34 -4.69 4.92
N LYS A 172 7.21 -4.71 5.92
CA LYS A 172 8.50 -5.38 5.83
C LYS A 172 8.37 -6.88 6.02
N GLN A 173 9.07 -7.63 5.17
CA GLN A 173 9.10 -9.08 5.19
C GLN A 173 10.54 -9.57 4.99
N ASP A 174 11.09 -10.25 5.99
CA ASP A 174 12.47 -10.73 5.98
C ASP A 174 12.72 -11.82 4.91
N ASN A 175 11.66 -12.50 4.50
CA ASN A 175 11.70 -13.58 3.50
C ASN A 175 11.42 -13.12 2.06
N VAL A 176 11.28 -11.82 1.82
CA VAL A 176 11.00 -11.22 0.51
C VAL A 176 12.11 -10.24 0.15
N LEU A 177 12.66 -10.35 -1.06
CA LEU A 177 13.52 -9.30 -1.60
C LEU A 177 12.65 -8.11 -2.02
N GLN A 178 12.59 -7.09 -1.17
CA GLN A 178 11.74 -5.91 -1.39
C GLN A 178 12.53 -4.80 -2.07
N LEU A 179 12.13 -4.46 -3.30
CA LEU A 179 12.71 -3.39 -4.11
C LEU A 179 11.79 -2.18 -4.06
N GLN A 180 12.36 -1.02 -3.81
CA GLN A 180 11.60 0.23 -3.78
C GLN A 180 11.83 1.05 -5.02
N VAL A 181 10.73 1.55 -5.62
CA VAL A 181 10.78 2.47 -6.75
C VAL A 181 11.49 3.76 -6.36
N ASN A 182 12.40 4.22 -7.22
CA ASN A 182 13.07 5.51 -7.08
C ASN A 182 13.35 6.11 -8.46
N GLN A 183 12.46 6.98 -8.90
CA GLN A 183 12.55 7.61 -10.23
C GLN A 183 13.80 8.48 -10.40
N ALA A 184 14.37 9.03 -9.33
CA ALA A 184 15.55 9.90 -9.40
C ALA A 184 16.82 9.16 -9.86
N ILE A 185 16.85 7.84 -9.72
CA ILE A 185 17.95 6.97 -10.13
C ILE A 185 17.49 5.90 -11.14
N ASP A 186 16.40 6.16 -11.87
CA ASP A 186 15.82 5.31 -12.91
C ASP A 186 15.37 3.91 -12.43
N MET A 187 15.13 3.74 -11.14
CA MET A 187 14.51 2.54 -10.57
C MET A 187 12.99 2.63 -10.71
N THR A 188 12.51 2.54 -11.94
CA THR A 188 11.07 2.54 -12.28
C THR A 188 10.48 1.14 -12.15
N TYR A 189 9.14 1.02 -12.11
CA TYR A 189 8.47 -0.28 -12.12
C TYR A 189 8.94 -1.17 -13.28
N ASP A 190 8.98 -0.64 -14.51
CA ASP A 190 9.36 -1.39 -15.71
C ASP A 190 10.82 -1.91 -15.62
N ASN A 191 11.76 -1.06 -15.19
CA ASN A 191 13.15 -1.44 -15.03
C ASN A 191 13.34 -2.48 -13.91
N LEU A 192 12.66 -2.30 -12.78
CA LEU A 192 12.73 -3.24 -11.67
C LEU A 192 12.08 -4.59 -11.98
N ILE A 193 10.96 -4.62 -12.73
CA ILE A 193 10.33 -5.86 -13.22
C ILE A 193 11.31 -6.62 -14.12
N LYS A 194 11.91 -5.95 -15.12
CA LYS A 194 12.91 -6.56 -16.01
C LYS A 194 14.11 -7.10 -15.26
N LEU A 195 14.59 -6.37 -14.26
CA LEU A 195 15.70 -6.80 -13.42
C LEU A 195 15.31 -8.03 -12.58
N SER A 196 14.14 -7.98 -11.95
CA SER A 196 13.64 -9.06 -11.10
C SER A 196 13.53 -10.38 -11.84
N LEU A 197 13.09 -10.39 -13.10
CA LEU A 197 13.01 -11.61 -13.92
C LEU A 197 14.40 -12.30 -14.12
N ARG A 198 15.49 -11.52 -14.10
CA ARG A 198 16.86 -12.08 -14.16
C ARG A 198 17.28 -12.77 -12.86
N HIS A 199 16.64 -12.44 -11.76
CA HIS A 199 16.81 -13.10 -10.47
C HIS A 199 15.97 -14.38 -10.34
N ARG A 200 15.21 -14.76 -11.37
CA ARG A 200 14.38 -15.97 -11.45
C ARG A 200 13.47 -16.15 -10.23
N PRO A 201 12.58 -15.19 -9.91
CA PRO A 201 11.65 -15.35 -8.83
C PRO A 201 10.60 -16.42 -9.15
N ASP A 202 10.12 -17.10 -8.12
CA ASP A 202 8.92 -17.94 -8.21
C ASP A 202 7.68 -17.06 -8.18
N VAL A 203 7.74 -15.98 -7.38
CA VAL A 203 6.67 -14.99 -7.21
C VAL A 203 7.21 -13.58 -7.35
N LEU A 204 6.51 -12.76 -8.13
CA LEU A 204 6.78 -11.34 -8.27
C LEU A 204 5.57 -10.53 -7.79
N ILE A 205 5.77 -9.74 -6.75
CA ILE A 205 4.78 -8.79 -6.27
C ILE A 205 5.04 -7.44 -6.93
N ILE A 206 4.02 -6.89 -7.59
CA ILE A 206 4.05 -5.54 -8.14
C ILE A 206 3.05 -4.72 -7.32
N GLY A 207 3.54 -3.74 -6.55
CA GLY A 207 2.76 -3.00 -5.56
C GLY A 207 1.41 -2.54 -6.10
N GLU A 208 1.39 -1.88 -7.25
CA GLU A 208 0.14 -1.56 -7.95
C GLU A 208 0.33 -1.30 -9.45
N ILE A 209 -0.75 -1.54 -10.21
CA ILE A 209 -0.87 -1.21 -11.62
C ILE A 209 -1.67 0.08 -11.76
N ARG A 210 -0.97 1.19 -12.13
CA ARG A 210 -1.59 2.50 -12.35
C ARG A 210 -1.65 2.90 -13.81
N ASP A 211 -0.70 2.43 -14.61
CA ASP A 211 -0.47 2.86 -15.98
C ASP A 211 -0.28 1.68 -16.94
N LYS A 212 -0.28 2.01 -18.24
CA LYS A 212 -0.13 1.06 -19.33
C LYS A 212 1.20 0.30 -19.30
N GLU A 213 2.28 0.97 -18.92
CA GLU A 213 3.64 0.40 -18.95
C GLU A 213 3.76 -0.67 -17.88
N THR A 214 3.33 -0.37 -16.65
CA THR A 214 3.28 -1.33 -15.55
C THR A 214 2.34 -2.49 -15.85
N ALA A 215 1.14 -2.24 -16.43
CA ALA A 215 0.20 -3.29 -16.80
C ALA A 215 0.81 -4.29 -17.80
N ARG A 216 1.41 -3.78 -18.87
CA ARG A 216 2.08 -4.62 -19.88
C ARG A 216 3.29 -5.37 -19.32
N ALA A 217 4.06 -4.74 -18.43
CA ALA A 217 5.20 -5.39 -17.81
C ALA A 217 4.75 -6.54 -16.88
N ALA A 218 3.69 -6.35 -16.11
CA ALA A 218 3.09 -7.39 -15.26
C ALA A 218 2.61 -8.60 -16.08
N ILE A 219 1.88 -8.35 -17.17
CA ILE A 219 1.41 -9.39 -18.08
C ILE A 219 2.59 -10.15 -18.69
N ARG A 220 3.56 -9.43 -19.25
CA ARG A 220 4.75 -10.10 -19.81
C ARG A 220 5.47 -10.95 -18.79
N ALA A 221 5.61 -10.46 -17.55
CA ALA A 221 6.23 -11.24 -16.48
C ALA A 221 5.45 -12.53 -16.19
N SER A 222 4.12 -12.47 -16.08
CA SER A 222 3.29 -13.64 -15.81
C SER A 222 3.35 -14.69 -16.94
N LEU A 223 3.42 -14.26 -18.19
CA LEU A 223 3.56 -15.14 -19.36
C LEU A 223 4.94 -15.86 -19.43
N THR A 224 5.94 -15.43 -18.64
CA THR A 224 7.21 -16.18 -18.51
C THR A 224 7.15 -17.35 -17.55
N GLY A 225 6.00 -17.59 -16.92
CA GLY A 225 5.81 -18.67 -15.95
C GLY A 225 6.11 -18.29 -14.50
N VAL A 226 6.20 -16.98 -14.21
CA VAL A 226 6.27 -16.42 -12.85
C VAL A 226 4.86 -16.17 -12.34
N THR A 227 4.58 -16.48 -11.08
CA THR A 227 3.34 -16.04 -10.43
C THR A 227 3.45 -14.56 -10.11
N VAL A 228 2.57 -13.74 -10.68
CA VAL A 228 2.57 -12.28 -10.48
C VAL A 228 1.37 -11.89 -9.63
N LEU A 229 1.61 -11.23 -8.53
CA LEU A 229 0.58 -10.66 -7.66
C LEU A 229 0.65 -9.13 -7.76
N SER A 230 -0.48 -8.45 -7.96
CA SER A 230 -0.49 -6.99 -8.00
C SER A 230 -1.80 -6.40 -7.50
N THR A 231 -1.74 -5.14 -7.04
CA THR A 231 -2.97 -4.41 -6.74
C THR A 231 -3.39 -3.53 -7.91
N ILE A 232 -4.69 -3.27 -7.99
CA ILE A 232 -5.27 -2.34 -8.97
C ILE A 232 -6.51 -1.65 -8.36
N HIS A 233 -6.76 -0.42 -8.74
CA HIS A 233 -7.95 0.30 -8.30
C HIS A 233 -9.11 0.05 -9.27
N ALA A 234 -10.14 -0.66 -8.79
CA ALA A 234 -11.40 -0.88 -9.48
C ALA A 234 -12.54 -1.07 -8.46
N LYS A 235 -13.78 -1.06 -8.94
CA LYS A 235 -14.99 -1.14 -8.11
C LYS A 235 -15.61 -2.54 -8.07
N SER A 236 -15.15 -3.46 -8.91
CA SER A 236 -15.65 -4.84 -9.02
C SER A 236 -14.63 -5.71 -9.76
N VAL A 237 -14.86 -7.01 -9.80
CA VAL A 237 -14.08 -7.96 -10.60
C VAL A 237 -14.11 -7.59 -12.09
N SER A 238 -15.30 -7.39 -12.67
CA SER A 238 -15.44 -6.96 -14.08
C SER A 238 -14.78 -5.60 -14.34
N GLY A 239 -14.89 -4.67 -13.40
CA GLY A 239 -14.23 -3.37 -13.49
C GLY A 239 -12.69 -3.44 -13.50
N VAL A 240 -12.08 -4.46 -12.91
CA VAL A 240 -10.64 -4.74 -13.05
C VAL A 240 -10.30 -5.11 -14.49
N TYR A 241 -11.08 -6.03 -15.05
CA TYR A 241 -10.86 -6.50 -16.42
C TYR A 241 -10.99 -5.33 -17.42
N GLU A 242 -12.05 -4.54 -17.32
CA GLU A 242 -12.25 -3.35 -18.14
C GLU A 242 -11.12 -2.33 -17.97
N ARG A 243 -10.69 -2.09 -16.73
CA ARG A 243 -9.59 -1.16 -16.45
C ARG A 243 -8.29 -1.55 -17.14
N LEU A 244 -7.97 -2.84 -17.26
CA LEU A 244 -6.79 -3.31 -17.99
C LEU A 244 -6.91 -3.09 -19.49
N LEU A 245 -8.10 -3.30 -20.06
CA LEU A 245 -8.37 -2.97 -21.47
C LEU A 245 -8.22 -1.47 -21.72
N ASP A 246 -8.74 -0.62 -20.83
CA ASP A 246 -8.59 0.85 -20.91
C ASP A 246 -7.11 1.29 -20.82
N LEU A 247 -6.30 0.58 -20.05
CA LEU A 247 -4.86 0.78 -19.99
C LEU A 247 -4.14 0.30 -21.28
N GLY A 248 -4.89 -0.22 -22.25
CA GLY A 248 -4.41 -0.64 -23.55
C GLY A 248 -3.66 -1.96 -23.54
N VAL A 249 -4.05 -2.87 -22.63
CA VAL A 249 -3.66 -4.27 -22.65
C VAL A 249 -4.47 -4.96 -23.75
N ASP A 250 -3.82 -5.83 -24.52
CA ASP A 250 -4.52 -6.64 -25.50
C ASP A 250 -5.38 -7.71 -24.83
N LYS A 251 -6.61 -7.88 -25.33
CA LYS A 251 -7.56 -8.86 -24.76
C LYS A 251 -6.99 -10.27 -24.77
N SER A 252 -6.33 -10.68 -25.83
CA SER A 252 -5.77 -12.03 -25.95
C SER A 252 -4.61 -12.24 -24.96
N GLU A 253 -3.75 -11.23 -24.77
CA GLU A 253 -2.69 -11.29 -23.75
C GLU A 253 -3.28 -11.38 -22.35
N LEU A 254 -4.33 -10.61 -22.08
CA LEU A 254 -5.01 -10.60 -20.79
C LEU A 254 -5.68 -11.94 -20.48
N ASP A 255 -6.43 -12.49 -21.41
CA ASP A 255 -7.12 -13.77 -21.26
C ASP A 255 -6.14 -14.94 -21.03
N ASN A 256 -4.92 -14.86 -21.57
CA ASN A 256 -3.88 -15.86 -21.35
C ASN A 256 -3.10 -15.70 -20.04
N ALA A 257 -2.98 -14.47 -19.55
CA ALA A 257 -2.16 -14.16 -18.37
C ALA A 257 -2.94 -14.22 -17.06
N LEU A 258 -4.22 -13.81 -17.08
CA LEU A 258 -5.03 -13.59 -15.89
C LEU A 258 -5.56 -14.92 -15.33
N GLN A 259 -5.27 -15.20 -14.06
CA GLN A 259 -5.67 -16.41 -13.34
C GLN A 259 -6.65 -16.12 -12.20
N GLY A 260 -6.67 -14.89 -11.69
CA GLY A 260 -7.57 -14.54 -10.61
C GLY A 260 -7.72 -13.05 -10.38
N ILE A 261 -8.91 -12.65 -9.99
CA ILE A 261 -9.23 -11.30 -9.51
C ILE A 261 -9.94 -11.41 -8.18
N ALA A 262 -9.41 -10.76 -7.15
CA ALA A 262 -10.04 -10.61 -5.85
C ALA A 262 -10.43 -9.14 -5.64
N TYR A 263 -11.72 -8.85 -5.58
CA TYR A 263 -12.22 -7.56 -5.13
C TYR A 263 -12.52 -7.62 -3.64
N MET A 264 -12.03 -6.66 -2.85
CA MET A 264 -12.20 -6.70 -1.41
C MET A 264 -12.49 -5.36 -0.76
N ARG A 265 -13.21 -5.41 0.37
CA ARG A 265 -13.44 -4.31 1.29
C ARG A 265 -13.35 -4.74 2.73
N LEU A 266 -12.95 -3.83 3.61
CA LEU A 266 -13.06 -4.00 5.06
C LEU A 266 -14.38 -3.40 5.54
N ILE A 267 -15.24 -4.24 6.11
CA ILE A 267 -16.55 -3.84 6.64
C ILE A 267 -16.60 -4.27 8.10
N LYS A 268 -16.76 -3.32 9.02
CA LYS A 268 -16.74 -3.56 10.48
C LYS A 268 -15.50 -4.34 10.95
N GLY A 269 -14.35 -4.05 10.35
CA GLY A 269 -13.07 -4.65 10.73
C GLY A 269 -12.81 -6.03 10.12
N GLY A 270 -13.74 -6.61 9.36
CA GLY A 270 -13.54 -7.86 8.64
C GLY A 270 -13.51 -7.69 7.12
N GLY A 271 -12.66 -8.46 6.46
CA GLY A 271 -12.52 -8.49 5.02
C GLY A 271 -13.65 -9.28 4.36
N VAL A 272 -14.32 -8.68 3.38
CA VAL A 272 -15.21 -9.36 2.45
C VAL A 272 -14.50 -9.43 1.11
N ILE A 273 -14.44 -10.62 0.52
CA ILE A 273 -13.73 -10.87 -0.74
C ILE A 273 -14.68 -11.47 -1.77
N ASP A 274 -14.74 -10.86 -2.94
CA ASP A 274 -15.38 -11.42 -4.15
C ASP A 274 -14.25 -11.86 -5.10
N PHE A 275 -14.12 -13.18 -5.26
CA PHE A 275 -13.05 -13.78 -6.05
C PHE A 275 -13.60 -14.48 -7.29
N ALA A 276 -12.92 -14.27 -8.41
CA ALA A 276 -13.16 -14.99 -9.65
C ALA A 276 -11.85 -15.54 -10.21
N SER A 277 -11.89 -16.76 -10.75
CA SER A 277 -10.79 -17.42 -11.47
C SER A 277 -11.10 -17.60 -12.97
N GLU A 278 -12.28 -17.22 -13.39
CA GLU A 278 -12.75 -17.27 -14.78
C GLU A 278 -13.90 -16.29 -15.03
N ASN A 279 -14.30 -16.12 -16.28
CA ASN A 279 -15.44 -15.28 -16.66
C ASN A 279 -15.37 -13.83 -16.14
N PHE A 280 -14.17 -13.28 -16.05
CA PHE A 280 -13.89 -11.97 -15.43
C PHE A 280 -14.74 -10.85 -16.02
N GLN A 281 -14.88 -10.78 -17.35
CA GLN A 281 -15.63 -9.74 -18.04
C GLN A 281 -17.12 -9.77 -17.73
N SER A 282 -17.69 -10.98 -17.57
CA SER A 282 -19.12 -11.20 -17.29
C SER A 282 -19.43 -11.41 -15.82
N HIS A 283 -18.43 -11.27 -14.93
CA HIS A 283 -18.64 -11.43 -13.50
C HIS A 283 -19.58 -10.35 -12.97
N SER A 284 -20.73 -10.78 -12.45
CA SER A 284 -21.79 -9.89 -12.00
C SER A 284 -21.54 -9.37 -10.59
N SER A 285 -21.84 -8.10 -10.35
CA SER A 285 -21.91 -7.49 -9.01
C SER A 285 -22.89 -8.19 -8.07
N THR A 286 -23.79 -9.02 -8.62
CA THR A 286 -24.73 -9.85 -7.86
C THR A 286 -23.98 -10.77 -6.87
N SER A 287 -22.82 -11.33 -7.24
CA SER A 287 -21.98 -12.14 -6.35
C SER A 287 -21.61 -11.36 -5.08
N TRP A 288 -21.06 -10.17 -5.26
CA TRP A 288 -20.71 -9.29 -4.16
C TRP A 288 -21.90 -8.94 -3.28
N ASN A 289 -23.00 -8.52 -3.88
CA ASN A 289 -24.20 -8.12 -3.15
C ASN A 289 -24.83 -9.29 -2.37
N GLN A 290 -24.84 -10.49 -2.94
CA GLN A 290 -25.31 -11.71 -2.25
C GLN A 290 -24.43 -12.09 -1.06
N GLN A 291 -23.10 -11.93 -1.17
CA GLN A 291 -22.22 -12.15 -0.03
C GLN A 291 -22.54 -11.19 1.12
N LEU A 292 -22.73 -9.90 0.84
CA LEU A 292 -23.12 -8.91 1.85
C LEU A 292 -24.45 -9.28 2.54
N GLU A 293 -25.45 -9.65 1.76
CA GLU A 293 -26.76 -10.08 2.29
C GLU A 293 -26.67 -11.39 3.09
N GLY A 294 -25.78 -12.29 2.69
CA GLY A 294 -25.46 -13.50 3.44
C GLY A 294 -24.90 -13.20 4.83
N LEU A 295 -23.97 -12.23 4.92
CA LEU A 295 -23.39 -11.80 6.19
C LEU A 295 -24.41 -11.13 7.13
N VAL A 296 -25.38 -10.41 6.57
CA VAL A 296 -26.49 -9.85 7.36
C VAL A 296 -27.38 -10.98 7.90
N LYS A 297 -27.74 -11.97 7.06
CA LYS A 297 -28.54 -13.12 7.49
C LYS A 297 -27.86 -13.96 8.57
N GLN A 298 -26.54 -14.02 8.56
CA GLN A 298 -25.72 -14.72 9.56
C GLN A 298 -25.49 -13.90 10.83
N GLY A 299 -25.89 -12.62 10.86
CA GLY A 299 -25.75 -11.75 12.01
C GLY A 299 -24.37 -11.11 12.20
N TYR A 300 -23.46 -11.22 11.23
CA TYR A 300 -22.15 -10.57 11.27
C TYR A 300 -22.23 -9.06 10.97
N LEU A 301 -23.15 -8.64 10.10
CA LEU A 301 -23.37 -7.27 9.68
C LEU A 301 -24.86 -6.90 9.82
N THR A 302 -25.14 -5.59 9.79
CA THR A 302 -26.51 -5.05 9.72
C THR A 302 -26.81 -4.52 8.31
N GLU A 303 -28.09 -4.33 7.98
CA GLU A 303 -28.49 -3.69 6.71
C GLU A 303 -27.85 -2.29 6.54
N GLY A 304 -27.71 -1.55 7.63
CA GLY A 304 -27.05 -0.24 7.61
C GLY A 304 -25.57 -0.31 7.24
N ASP A 305 -24.87 -1.38 7.66
CA ASP A 305 -23.44 -1.58 7.38
C ASP A 305 -23.18 -1.86 5.90
N ILE A 306 -24.13 -2.48 5.20
CA ILE A 306 -23.96 -2.91 3.80
C ILE A 306 -24.57 -1.93 2.78
N GLN A 307 -25.41 -0.98 3.22
CA GLN A 307 -26.16 -0.09 2.32
C GLN A 307 -25.26 0.73 1.38
N GLY A 308 -24.13 1.23 1.89
CA GLY A 308 -23.13 1.98 1.11
C GLY A 308 -22.10 1.12 0.38
N GLU A 309 -22.12 -0.21 0.62
CA GLU A 309 -21.13 -1.15 0.11
C GLU A 309 -21.64 -1.96 -1.08
N LYS A 310 -22.95 -1.96 -1.33
CA LYS A 310 -23.55 -2.62 -2.50
C LYS A 310 -23.07 -1.96 -3.79
N ILE A 311 -22.73 -2.78 -4.76
CA ILE A 311 -22.35 -2.36 -6.11
C ILE A 311 -23.62 -2.31 -6.95
N LYS A 312 -23.81 -1.21 -7.66
CA LYS A 312 -24.89 -1.07 -8.66
C LYS A 312 -24.30 -1.39 -10.03
N ASP A 313 -25.00 -2.21 -10.78
CA ASP A 313 -24.66 -2.51 -12.19
C ASP A 313 -24.81 -1.27 -13.06
#